data_2eb7ee8427997aa4ac46f3a4fedd1d70
#
_entry.id   2eb7ee8427997aa4ac46f3a4fedd1d70
#
_cell.length_a   1.000
_cell.length_b   1.000
_cell.length_c   1.000
_cell.angle_alpha   90.00
_cell.angle_beta   90.00
_cell.angle_gamma   90.00
#
_symmetry.space_group_name_H-M   'P 1'
#
loop_
_entity.id
_entity.type
_entity.pdbx_description
1 polymer ?
#
loop_
_entity_poly.entity_id
_entity_poly.type
_entity_poly.pdbx_seq_one_letter_code
_entity_poly.pdbx_strand_id
1 'polypeptide(L)'
;MGPVEPPPIRVPVGEEAHRWTSRTVERRVLLVVHNATSAGRLLDLRPLFHDDFRVQLLITSTDSSAFRGGVREIFAALELPVLPWEQALSTPVDLAISASFGGELALIQGHLSVISHGVGYTKRLGTPGPDGSEPTFGLSSEWLLSDGRPFVDGLVLSHPEQLERLARMCAEAVPSAVLAGDPCFDRMLAARPYRERFRRALGVRRGQRLVVLNSTWNPEGFFGSGGGRDVLPGLLPRLAAELPADDYRLAAVLHPNIWHGHGPGQVRAWLDRARRGGLTLIDPVHGWRQALLAADLVLGDFGAVTYYSAALGTAVLLAADGQERLDPEAPLAEFVRRAPRLDPYAPLRPQVERTLEEHRPDPAHAGFVSSEPGRSAVLLRRHFYALMDLPEPAAPASLEPLSLPPYEPPRPTAPLYVRTRVRGRDVTVERSTALPHDAAGDTHLAVHEETRHPGDLESADVITRDGRADDPRLAARSCGPPKCCGNTRAARRRCT
;
A
#
# COMPACT_ATOMS: atom_id res chain seq x y z
N MET A 1 -31.39 -7.19 15.68
CA MET A 1 -31.41 -8.14 14.57
C MET A 1 -29.95 -8.48 14.28
N GLY A 2 -29.55 -9.73 14.51
CA GLY A 2 -28.23 -10.20 14.10
C GLY A 2 -28.05 -10.09 12.58
N PRO A 3 -26.81 -10.05 12.07
CA PRO A 3 -26.58 -10.06 10.64
C PRO A 3 -27.20 -11.34 10.07
N VAL A 4 -28.08 -11.16 9.09
CA VAL A 4 -28.64 -12.30 8.34
C VAL A 4 -27.49 -12.84 7.50
N GLU A 5 -27.06 -14.07 7.77
CA GLU A 5 -26.08 -14.76 6.94
C GLU A 5 -26.56 -14.79 5.49
N PRO A 6 -25.67 -14.53 4.53
CA PRO A 6 -26.05 -14.63 3.13
C PRO A 6 -26.48 -16.07 2.82
N PRO A 7 -27.54 -16.27 2.01
CA PRO A 7 -27.96 -17.62 1.68
C PRO A 7 -26.87 -18.36 0.91
N PRO A 8 -26.76 -19.71 1.09
CA PRO A 8 -25.79 -20.51 0.36
C PRO A 8 -26.00 -20.43 -1.15
N ILE A 9 -24.90 -20.32 -1.89
CA ILE A 9 -24.96 -20.30 -3.35
C ILE A 9 -25.17 -21.73 -3.88
N ARG A 10 -26.03 -21.86 -4.89
CA ARG A 10 -26.36 -23.17 -5.49
C ARG A 10 -25.52 -23.50 -6.73
N VAL A 11 -25.02 -22.48 -7.39
CA VAL A 11 -24.20 -22.59 -8.62
C VAL A 11 -22.95 -21.75 -8.39
N PRO A 12 -21.75 -22.26 -8.68
CA PRO A 12 -21.43 -23.54 -9.34
C PRO A 12 -21.17 -24.73 -8.39
N VAL A 13 -21.49 -24.68 -7.09
CA VAL A 13 -21.03 -25.67 -6.10
C VAL A 13 -22.12 -26.49 -5.41
N GLY A 14 -23.41 -26.18 -5.57
CA GLY A 14 -24.50 -26.94 -4.95
C GLY A 14 -24.65 -28.36 -5.54
N GLU A 15 -25.40 -29.22 -4.85
CA GLU A 15 -25.61 -30.64 -5.24
C GLU A 15 -26.08 -30.81 -6.70
N GLU A 16 -26.97 -29.92 -7.17
CA GLU A 16 -27.48 -29.93 -8.56
C GLU A 16 -26.78 -28.90 -9.46
N ALA A 17 -25.62 -28.36 -9.07
CA ALA A 17 -24.94 -27.30 -9.81
C ALA A 17 -24.65 -27.73 -11.27
N HIS A 18 -24.33 -29.00 -11.50
CA HIS A 18 -24.06 -29.56 -12.82
C HIS A 18 -25.21 -29.37 -13.82
N ARG A 19 -26.46 -29.21 -13.34
CA ARG A 19 -27.66 -28.98 -14.18
C ARG A 19 -27.77 -27.54 -14.67
N TRP A 20 -27.04 -26.61 -13.99
CA TRP A 20 -27.16 -25.17 -14.19
C TRP A 20 -25.88 -24.51 -14.67
N THR A 21 -24.76 -25.28 -14.70
CA THR A 21 -23.50 -24.81 -15.25
C THR A 21 -23.36 -25.25 -16.72
N SER A 22 -22.87 -24.33 -17.54
CA SER A 22 -22.60 -24.61 -18.95
C SER A 22 -21.32 -25.42 -19.21
N ARG A 23 -20.48 -25.59 -18.17
CA ARG A 23 -19.23 -26.35 -18.23
C ARG A 23 -19.06 -27.22 -17.01
N THR A 24 -18.50 -28.40 -17.23
CA THR A 24 -17.98 -29.29 -16.18
C THR A 24 -16.52 -28.93 -15.95
N VAL A 25 -16.16 -28.69 -14.69
CA VAL A 25 -14.77 -28.42 -14.28
C VAL A 25 -14.17 -29.67 -13.63
N GLU A 26 -12.85 -29.79 -13.71
CA GLU A 26 -12.12 -30.90 -13.08
C GLU A 26 -11.69 -30.56 -11.67
N ARG A 27 -11.36 -29.27 -11.40
CA ARG A 27 -10.83 -28.80 -10.13
C ARG A 27 -11.48 -27.51 -9.66
N ARG A 28 -11.59 -27.36 -8.36
CA ARG A 28 -12.08 -26.15 -7.68
C ARG A 28 -10.98 -25.54 -6.84
N VAL A 29 -10.71 -24.25 -7.02
CA VAL A 29 -9.74 -23.48 -6.24
C VAL A 29 -10.49 -22.43 -5.44
N LEU A 30 -10.33 -22.45 -4.11
CA LEU A 30 -10.94 -21.52 -3.17
C LEU A 30 -9.91 -20.47 -2.70
N LEU A 31 -10.18 -19.22 -2.99
CA LEU A 31 -9.39 -18.09 -2.47
C LEU A 31 -9.98 -17.65 -1.12
N VAL A 32 -9.19 -17.77 -0.03
CA VAL A 32 -9.63 -17.49 1.34
C VAL A 32 -9.15 -16.12 1.78
N VAL A 33 -10.07 -15.17 1.87
CA VAL A 33 -9.80 -13.76 2.19
C VAL A 33 -10.05 -13.49 3.67
N HIS A 34 -9.14 -12.76 4.32
CA HIS A 34 -9.29 -12.33 5.71
C HIS A 34 -9.54 -10.81 5.83
N ASN A 35 -8.92 -10.04 4.96
CA ASN A 35 -9.02 -8.58 4.90
C ASN A 35 -8.56 -8.06 3.53
N ALA A 36 -8.60 -6.76 3.32
CA ALA A 36 -8.21 -6.14 2.05
C ALA A 36 -6.74 -6.40 1.66
N THR A 37 -5.83 -6.54 2.63
CA THR A 37 -4.41 -6.84 2.36
C THR A 37 -4.23 -8.26 1.83
N SER A 38 -4.85 -9.25 2.49
CA SER A 38 -4.81 -10.65 2.04
C SER A 38 -5.48 -10.81 0.68
N ALA A 39 -6.62 -10.13 0.44
CA ALA A 39 -7.26 -10.12 -0.86
C ALA A 39 -6.33 -9.62 -1.96
N GLY A 40 -5.61 -8.52 -1.74
CA GLY A 40 -4.66 -7.97 -2.70
C GLY A 40 -3.56 -8.96 -3.10
N ARG A 41 -3.14 -9.85 -2.17
CA ARG A 41 -2.18 -10.92 -2.46
C ARG A 41 -2.79 -12.05 -3.28
N LEU A 42 -3.98 -12.48 -2.92
CA LEU A 42 -4.68 -13.53 -3.67
C LEU A 42 -5.00 -13.08 -5.10
N LEU A 43 -5.27 -11.80 -5.30
CA LEU A 43 -5.42 -11.21 -6.63
C LEU A 43 -4.16 -11.32 -7.49
N ASP A 44 -2.98 -11.19 -6.89
CA ASP A 44 -1.71 -11.36 -7.61
C ASP A 44 -1.55 -12.80 -8.14
N LEU A 45 -2.23 -13.79 -7.54
CA LEU A 45 -2.16 -15.21 -7.91
C LEU A 45 -3.21 -15.63 -8.96
N ARG A 46 -4.31 -14.89 -9.08
CA ARG A 46 -5.42 -15.23 -9.98
C ARG A 46 -4.96 -15.54 -11.42
N PRO A 47 -4.01 -14.80 -12.01
CA PRO A 47 -3.56 -15.06 -13.38
C PRO A 47 -2.92 -16.42 -13.59
N LEU A 48 -2.50 -17.11 -12.53
CA LEU A 48 -1.91 -18.45 -12.62
C LEU A 48 -2.93 -19.52 -13.08
N PHE A 49 -4.23 -19.20 -13.00
CA PHE A 49 -5.35 -20.07 -13.38
C PHE A 49 -6.10 -19.55 -14.61
N HIS A 50 -5.62 -18.48 -15.26
CA HIS A 50 -6.27 -17.95 -16.47
C HIS A 50 -6.17 -18.94 -17.62
N ASP A 51 -7.18 -18.92 -18.50
CA ASP A 51 -7.30 -19.74 -19.71
C ASP A 51 -7.35 -21.25 -19.46
N ASP A 52 -7.46 -21.69 -18.18
CA ASP A 52 -7.64 -23.10 -17.84
C ASP A 52 -9.12 -23.42 -17.55
N PHE A 53 -9.82 -23.93 -18.55
CA PHE A 53 -11.23 -24.28 -18.46
C PHE A 53 -11.53 -25.48 -17.54
N ARG A 54 -10.51 -26.16 -17.04
CA ARG A 54 -10.63 -27.27 -16.07
C ARG A 54 -10.79 -26.76 -14.63
N VAL A 55 -10.44 -25.48 -14.37
CA VAL A 55 -10.37 -24.90 -13.02
C VAL A 55 -11.51 -23.90 -12.80
N GLN A 56 -12.28 -24.11 -11.72
CA GLN A 56 -13.26 -23.14 -11.19
C GLN A 56 -12.66 -22.38 -10.03
N LEU A 57 -12.56 -21.06 -10.17
CA LEU A 57 -12.20 -20.19 -9.04
C LEU A 57 -13.44 -19.85 -8.20
N LEU A 58 -13.29 -19.92 -6.90
CA LEU A 58 -14.26 -19.56 -5.87
C LEU A 58 -13.59 -18.61 -4.88
N ILE A 59 -14.35 -17.81 -4.16
CA ILE A 59 -13.81 -16.93 -3.13
C ILE A 59 -14.69 -16.97 -1.88
N THR A 60 -14.06 -16.82 -0.72
CA THR A 60 -14.75 -16.73 0.57
C THR A 60 -14.06 -15.73 1.49
N SER A 61 -14.74 -15.32 2.56
CA SER A 61 -14.14 -14.58 3.67
C SER A 61 -14.37 -15.34 4.97
N THR A 62 -13.32 -15.46 5.78
CA THR A 62 -13.40 -16.13 7.09
C THR A 62 -14.12 -15.31 8.14
N ASP A 63 -14.31 -14.01 7.91
CA ASP A 63 -14.81 -13.04 8.89
C ASP A 63 -14.03 -12.99 10.23
N SER A 64 -12.88 -13.68 10.30
CA SER A 64 -12.01 -13.72 11.48
C SER A 64 -11.25 -12.44 11.76
N SER A 65 -11.11 -11.55 10.75
CA SER A 65 -10.43 -10.27 10.90
C SER A 65 -11.35 -9.20 11.50
N ALA A 66 -10.81 -8.40 12.42
CA ALA A 66 -11.48 -7.18 12.89
C ALA A 66 -11.68 -6.14 11.75
N PHE A 67 -10.93 -6.25 10.64
CA PHE A 67 -10.94 -5.32 9.52
C PHE A 67 -11.69 -5.92 8.34
N ARG A 68 -13.03 -5.76 8.34
CA ARG A 68 -13.92 -6.27 7.27
C ARG A 68 -14.14 -5.26 6.13
N GLY A 69 -13.78 -4.00 6.34
CA GLY A 69 -13.97 -2.94 5.34
C GLY A 69 -13.14 -3.18 4.08
N GLY A 70 -13.67 -2.80 2.91
CA GLY A 70 -13.03 -2.95 1.61
C GLY A 70 -13.11 -4.34 0.99
N VAL A 71 -13.44 -5.39 1.76
CA VAL A 71 -13.52 -6.77 1.23
C VAL A 71 -14.70 -6.92 0.27
N ARG A 72 -15.83 -6.30 0.57
CA ARG A 72 -17.02 -6.34 -0.31
C ARG A 72 -16.76 -5.68 -1.66
N GLU A 73 -16.10 -4.54 -1.66
CA GLU A 73 -15.73 -3.81 -2.86
C GLU A 73 -14.77 -4.62 -3.72
N ILE A 74 -13.81 -5.30 -3.09
CA ILE A 74 -12.88 -6.20 -3.77
C ILE A 74 -13.64 -7.40 -4.37
N PHE A 75 -14.57 -8.01 -3.64
CA PHE A 75 -15.36 -9.12 -4.15
C PHE A 75 -16.23 -8.70 -5.34
N ALA A 76 -16.85 -7.52 -5.25
CA ALA A 76 -17.63 -6.96 -6.35
C ALA A 76 -16.78 -6.71 -7.61
N ALA A 77 -15.53 -6.27 -7.43
CA ALA A 77 -14.60 -6.05 -8.54
C ALA A 77 -14.04 -7.35 -9.14
N LEU A 78 -14.03 -8.45 -8.36
CA LEU A 78 -13.56 -9.76 -8.83
C LEU A 78 -14.59 -10.53 -9.64
N GLU A 79 -15.88 -10.29 -9.38
CA GLU A 79 -16.99 -10.99 -10.03
C GLU A 79 -16.90 -12.52 -9.95
N LEU A 80 -16.22 -13.05 -8.91
CA LEU A 80 -16.15 -14.48 -8.63
C LEU A 80 -17.34 -14.93 -7.77
N PRO A 81 -17.74 -16.22 -7.83
CA PRO A 81 -18.70 -16.78 -6.90
C PRO A 81 -18.19 -16.69 -5.45
N VAL A 82 -18.94 -15.98 -4.58
CA VAL A 82 -18.59 -15.77 -3.17
C VAL A 82 -19.36 -16.78 -2.32
N LEU A 83 -18.65 -17.69 -1.66
CA LEU A 83 -19.23 -18.64 -0.73
C LEU A 83 -19.31 -18.01 0.68
N PRO A 84 -20.46 -18.12 1.38
CA PRO A 84 -20.48 -17.97 2.83
C PRO A 84 -19.43 -18.89 3.49
N TRP A 85 -18.85 -18.49 4.62
CA TRP A 85 -17.76 -19.24 5.24
C TRP A 85 -18.16 -20.67 5.61
N GLU A 86 -19.34 -20.88 6.23
CA GLU A 86 -19.87 -22.19 6.57
C GLU A 86 -20.07 -23.08 5.33
N GLN A 87 -20.53 -22.50 4.22
CA GLN A 87 -20.63 -23.22 2.97
C GLN A 87 -19.25 -23.57 2.41
N ALA A 88 -18.27 -22.68 2.53
CA ALA A 88 -16.90 -22.94 2.10
C ALA A 88 -16.29 -24.11 2.86
N LEU A 89 -16.50 -24.19 4.18
CA LEU A 89 -16.04 -25.31 5.01
C LEU A 89 -16.72 -26.65 4.65
N SER A 90 -17.97 -26.61 4.20
CA SER A 90 -18.73 -27.83 3.82
C SER A 90 -18.59 -28.18 2.32
N THR A 91 -17.95 -27.34 1.51
CA THR A 91 -17.77 -27.56 0.08
C THR A 91 -16.41 -28.20 -0.20
N PRO A 92 -16.33 -29.41 -0.73
CA PRO A 92 -15.05 -30.01 -1.14
C PRO A 92 -14.40 -29.18 -2.28
N VAL A 93 -13.14 -28.83 -2.06
CA VAL A 93 -12.29 -28.13 -3.04
C VAL A 93 -10.98 -28.90 -3.22
N ASP A 94 -10.36 -28.77 -4.39
CA ASP A 94 -9.09 -29.45 -4.65
C ASP A 94 -7.92 -28.65 -4.06
N LEU A 95 -8.05 -27.32 -4.01
CA LEU A 95 -7.05 -26.42 -3.45
C LEU A 95 -7.72 -25.20 -2.80
N ALA A 96 -7.34 -24.89 -1.59
CA ALA A 96 -7.59 -23.60 -0.96
C ALA A 96 -6.27 -22.79 -0.88
N ILE A 97 -6.33 -21.52 -1.18
CA ILE A 97 -5.17 -20.62 -1.09
C ILE A 97 -5.53 -19.49 -0.13
N SER A 98 -4.72 -19.33 0.92
CA SER A 98 -4.87 -18.28 1.91
C SER A 98 -3.63 -17.38 1.94
N ALA A 99 -3.82 -16.10 2.29
CA ALA A 99 -2.72 -15.17 2.55
C ALA A 99 -2.68 -14.72 4.02
N SER A 100 -3.25 -15.52 4.93
CA SER A 100 -3.23 -15.34 6.37
C SER A 100 -3.64 -16.65 7.07
N PHE A 101 -3.56 -16.69 8.40
CA PHE A 101 -3.85 -17.87 9.22
C PHE A 101 -5.11 -17.75 10.09
N GLY A 102 -5.87 -16.69 9.96
CA GLY A 102 -7.09 -16.50 10.76
C GLY A 102 -8.25 -17.39 10.32
N GLY A 103 -9.15 -17.70 11.24
CA GLY A 103 -10.30 -18.56 11.00
C GLY A 103 -9.96 -20.05 11.14
N GLU A 104 -10.92 -20.89 10.81
CA GLU A 104 -10.84 -22.34 10.99
C GLU A 104 -10.31 -23.03 9.73
N LEU A 105 -9.14 -22.58 9.26
CA LEU A 105 -8.55 -23.07 8.00
C LEU A 105 -8.32 -24.58 7.99
N ALA A 106 -8.03 -25.17 9.14
CA ALA A 106 -7.84 -26.63 9.30
C ALA A 106 -9.10 -27.45 8.98
N LEU A 107 -10.29 -26.82 8.97
CA LEU A 107 -11.56 -27.48 8.63
C LEU A 107 -11.87 -27.48 7.13
N ILE A 108 -11.10 -26.81 6.30
CA ILE A 108 -11.29 -26.79 4.84
C ILE A 108 -11.12 -28.21 4.29
N GLN A 109 -12.07 -28.63 3.47
CA GLN A 109 -12.04 -29.94 2.81
C GLN A 109 -11.26 -29.88 1.50
N GLY A 110 -9.95 -30.04 1.56
CA GLY A 110 -9.04 -30.01 0.42
C GLY A 110 -7.63 -29.64 0.81
N HIS A 111 -6.72 -29.59 -0.15
CA HIS A 111 -5.35 -29.11 0.10
C HIS A 111 -5.34 -27.62 0.42
N LEU A 112 -4.52 -27.21 1.38
CA LEU A 112 -4.36 -25.83 1.78
C LEU A 112 -2.94 -25.32 1.53
N SER A 113 -2.82 -24.28 0.73
CA SER A 113 -1.56 -23.54 0.58
C SER A 113 -1.68 -22.13 1.18
N VAL A 114 -0.69 -21.73 1.99
CA VAL A 114 -0.65 -20.41 2.61
C VAL A 114 0.55 -19.63 2.08
N ILE A 115 0.30 -18.38 1.67
CA ILE A 115 1.31 -17.43 1.20
C ILE A 115 1.36 -16.21 2.12
N SER A 116 2.53 -15.62 2.31
CA SER A 116 2.65 -14.37 3.07
C SER A 116 1.94 -13.19 2.37
N HIS A 117 1.26 -12.36 3.14
CA HIS A 117 0.66 -11.10 2.63
C HIS A 117 1.57 -9.87 2.76
N GLY A 118 2.82 -10.06 3.17
CA GLY A 118 3.83 -9.01 3.30
C GLY A 118 5.20 -9.48 2.82
N VAL A 119 6.25 -8.86 3.32
CA VAL A 119 7.64 -9.29 3.09
C VAL A 119 7.95 -10.41 4.07
N GLY A 120 7.74 -11.64 3.64
CA GLY A 120 7.96 -12.81 4.49
C GLY A 120 7.16 -12.79 5.80
N TYR A 121 7.61 -13.56 6.75
CA TYR A 121 7.02 -13.71 8.08
C TYR A 121 7.88 -12.94 9.08
N THR A 122 7.55 -11.67 9.34
CA THR A 122 8.45 -10.74 10.03
C THR A 122 7.89 -10.18 11.33
N LYS A 123 6.60 -10.36 11.60
CA LYS A 123 5.95 -9.77 12.77
C LYS A 123 5.70 -10.81 13.87
N ARG A 124 5.80 -10.33 15.11
CA ARG A 124 5.33 -11.06 16.28
C ARG A 124 3.85 -10.81 16.48
N LEU A 125 3.10 -11.86 16.68
CA LEU A 125 1.66 -11.82 16.93
C LEU A 125 1.22 -13.17 17.48
N GLY A 126 0.45 -13.18 18.56
CA GLY A 126 -0.11 -14.38 19.16
C GLY A 126 -0.09 -14.32 20.67
N THR A 127 -0.34 -15.46 21.34
CA THR A 127 -0.31 -15.55 22.78
C THR A 127 1.15 -15.58 23.25
N PRO A 128 1.57 -14.68 24.15
CA PRO A 128 2.94 -14.70 24.68
C PRO A 128 3.28 -16.04 25.33
N GLY A 129 4.47 -16.56 25.01
CA GLY A 129 5.00 -17.77 25.64
C GLY A 129 5.35 -17.56 27.13
N PRO A 130 5.83 -18.60 27.81
CA PRO A 130 6.21 -18.55 29.24
C PRO A 130 7.31 -17.52 29.54
N ASP A 131 8.15 -17.21 28.55
CA ASP A 131 9.21 -16.19 28.59
C ASP A 131 8.73 -14.76 28.26
N GLY A 132 7.41 -14.60 28.00
CA GLY A 132 6.80 -13.33 27.62
C GLY A 132 7.02 -12.95 26.14
N SER A 133 7.69 -13.77 25.34
CA SER A 133 7.86 -13.52 23.91
C SER A 133 6.60 -13.89 23.12
N GLU A 134 6.18 -13.00 22.22
CA GLU A 134 5.12 -13.32 21.26
C GLU A 134 5.67 -14.20 20.12
N PRO A 135 4.90 -15.18 19.62
CA PRO A 135 5.32 -16.04 18.52
C PRO A 135 5.41 -15.27 17.20
N THR A 136 6.27 -15.73 16.30
CA THR A 136 6.36 -15.16 14.95
C THR A 136 5.17 -15.62 14.13
N PHE A 137 4.37 -14.66 13.67
CA PHE A 137 3.18 -14.91 12.86
C PHE A 137 3.52 -15.70 11.60
N GLY A 138 2.90 -16.87 11.47
CA GLY A 138 3.00 -17.75 10.31
C GLY A 138 4.25 -18.63 10.24
N LEU A 139 5.14 -18.62 11.25
CA LEU A 139 6.26 -19.57 11.39
C LEU A 139 6.21 -20.39 12.68
N SER A 140 5.57 -19.89 13.72
CA SER A 140 5.48 -20.60 15.00
C SER A 140 4.38 -21.66 14.98
N SER A 141 4.54 -22.68 15.82
CA SER A 141 3.63 -23.84 15.93
C SER A 141 2.17 -23.46 16.15
N GLU A 142 1.91 -22.36 16.90
CA GLU A 142 0.57 -21.83 17.13
C GLU A 142 -0.21 -21.54 15.83
N TRP A 143 0.51 -21.15 14.76
CA TRP A 143 -0.10 -20.80 13.49
C TRP A 143 -0.16 -21.93 12.47
N LEU A 144 0.61 -23.00 12.67
CA LEU A 144 0.83 -24.03 11.67
C LEU A 144 0.31 -25.40 12.05
N LEU A 145 0.10 -25.64 13.35
CA LEU A 145 -0.32 -26.94 13.85
C LEU A 145 -1.77 -26.92 14.35
N SER A 146 -2.50 -27.98 14.02
CA SER A 146 -3.77 -28.36 14.62
C SER A 146 -3.59 -29.75 15.21
N ASP A 147 -3.90 -29.91 16.49
CA ASP A 147 -3.67 -31.17 17.23
C ASP A 147 -2.25 -31.73 17.08
N GLY A 148 -1.26 -30.82 17.08
CA GLY A 148 0.17 -31.17 16.96
C GLY A 148 0.62 -31.62 15.57
N ARG A 149 -0.22 -31.45 14.53
CA ARG A 149 0.11 -31.78 13.13
C ARG A 149 -0.05 -30.58 12.23
N PRO A 150 0.84 -30.40 11.24
CA PRO A 150 0.66 -29.37 10.23
C PRO A 150 -0.67 -29.53 9.50
N PHE A 151 -1.43 -28.44 9.39
CA PHE A 151 -2.68 -28.42 8.64
C PHE A 151 -2.53 -27.73 7.27
N VAL A 152 -1.32 -27.26 6.94
CA VAL A 152 -1.00 -26.67 5.64
C VAL A 152 -0.22 -27.67 4.78
N ASP A 153 -0.66 -27.89 3.54
CA ASP A 153 0.06 -28.73 2.57
C ASP A 153 1.17 -27.95 1.87
N GLY A 154 1.02 -26.61 1.78
CA GLY A 154 2.02 -25.72 1.21
C GLY A 154 2.19 -24.44 1.99
N LEU A 155 3.32 -24.28 2.67
CA LEU A 155 3.73 -23.01 3.27
C LEU A 155 4.70 -22.30 2.34
N VAL A 156 4.22 -21.28 1.65
CA VAL A 156 5.01 -20.55 0.66
C VAL A 156 5.97 -19.59 1.34
N LEU A 157 7.25 -19.78 1.10
CA LEU A 157 8.36 -18.96 1.58
C LEU A 157 9.01 -18.21 0.41
N SER A 158 9.49 -17.01 0.67
CA SER A 158 10.14 -16.19 -0.35
C SER A 158 11.66 -16.22 -0.30
N HIS A 159 12.25 -16.67 0.83
CA HIS A 159 13.71 -16.74 1.00
C HIS A 159 14.10 -17.90 1.94
N PRO A 160 15.29 -18.54 1.74
CA PRO A 160 15.76 -19.64 2.58
C PRO A 160 15.88 -19.30 4.06
N GLU A 161 16.14 -18.04 4.45
CA GLU A 161 16.21 -17.64 5.87
C GLU A 161 14.88 -17.92 6.61
N GLN A 162 13.76 -17.86 5.89
CA GLN A 162 12.44 -18.18 6.47
C GLN A 162 12.32 -19.69 6.75
N LEU A 163 12.91 -20.53 5.90
CA LEU A 163 12.99 -21.98 6.15
C LEU A 163 13.84 -22.29 7.37
N GLU A 164 14.97 -21.59 7.54
CA GLU A 164 15.83 -21.74 8.70
C GLU A 164 15.10 -21.34 10.00
N ARG A 165 14.36 -20.22 9.99
CA ARG A 165 13.53 -19.82 11.14
C ARG A 165 12.39 -20.79 11.38
N LEU A 166 11.70 -21.26 10.33
CA LEU A 166 10.66 -22.27 10.43
C LEU A 166 11.17 -23.54 11.09
N ALA A 167 12.34 -24.04 10.67
CA ALA A 167 12.92 -25.26 11.25
C ALA A 167 13.22 -25.14 12.76
N ARG A 168 13.50 -23.92 13.24
CA ARG A 168 13.67 -23.67 14.69
C ARG A 168 12.35 -23.50 15.44
N MET A 169 11.33 -22.90 14.79
CA MET A 169 10.08 -22.53 15.46
C MET A 169 8.99 -23.60 15.35
N CYS A 170 8.96 -24.36 14.25
CA CYS A 170 8.00 -25.42 13.98
C CYS A 170 8.59 -26.43 12.97
N ALA A 171 9.44 -27.32 13.45
CA ALA A 171 10.12 -28.32 12.62
C ALA A 171 9.13 -29.25 11.89
N GLU A 172 7.97 -29.51 12.50
CA GLU A 172 6.91 -30.34 11.95
C GLU A 172 6.36 -29.78 10.62
N ALA A 173 6.36 -28.46 10.44
CA ALA A 173 5.86 -27.82 9.22
C ALA A 173 6.91 -27.68 8.10
N VAL A 174 8.18 -28.04 8.35
CA VAL A 174 9.24 -27.97 7.32
C VAL A 174 8.91 -28.78 6.06
N PRO A 175 8.30 -29.97 6.12
CA PRO A 175 7.92 -30.72 4.91
C PRO A 175 6.89 -30.00 4.01
N SER A 176 6.09 -29.08 4.56
CA SER A 176 5.13 -28.29 3.81
C SER A 176 5.76 -27.03 3.20
N ALA A 177 7.02 -26.70 3.49
CA ALA A 177 7.65 -25.48 3.03
C ALA A 177 7.96 -25.50 1.53
N VAL A 178 7.63 -24.43 0.82
CA VAL A 178 7.84 -24.26 -0.61
C VAL A 178 8.53 -22.93 -0.88
N LEU A 179 9.76 -22.96 -1.36
CA LEU A 179 10.48 -21.76 -1.79
C LEU A 179 9.98 -21.35 -3.19
N ALA A 180 9.21 -20.27 -3.26
CA ALA A 180 8.62 -19.80 -4.49
C ALA A 180 8.79 -18.30 -4.76
N GLY A 181 9.54 -17.58 -3.93
CA GLY A 181 9.74 -16.15 -4.09
C GLY A 181 8.51 -15.32 -3.71
N ASP A 182 8.48 -14.06 -4.13
CA ASP A 182 7.39 -13.11 -3.83
C ASP A 182 6.76 -12.58 -5.13
N PRO A 183 5.52 -12.99 -5.48
CA PRO A 183 4.86 -12.58 -6.71
C PRO A 183 4.56 -11.06 -6.75
N CYS A 184 4.36 -10.42 -5.60
CA CYS A 184 4.17 -8.98 -5.55
C CYS A 184 5.47 -8.24 -5.90
N PHE A 185 6.60 -8.72 -5.40
CA PHE A 185 7.89 -8.14 -5.71
C PHE A 185 8.26 -8.37 -7.18
N ASP A 186 7.99 -9.56 -7.72
CA ASP A 186 8.21 -9.85 -9.14
C ASP A 186 7.42 -8.92 -10.06
N ARG A 187 6.16 -8.61 -9.71
CA ARG A 187 5.36 -7.60 -10.44
C ARG A 187 5.99 -6.21 -10.38
N MET A 188 6.56 -5.83 -9.24
CA MET A 188 7.27 -4.55 -9.10
C MET A 188 8.57 -4.54 -9.90
N LEU A 189 9.35 -5.63 -9.87
CA LEU A 189 10.59 -5.74 -10.67
C LEU A 189 10.30 -5.64 -12.17
N ALA A 190 9.28 -6.35 -12.65
CA ALA A 190 8.84 -6.29 -14.06
C ALA A 190 8.38 -4.88 -14.47
N ALA A 191 7.81 -4.12 -13.53
CA ALA A 191 7.32 -2.77 -13.77
C ALA A 191 8.39 -1.67 -13.60
N ARG A 192 9.55 -1.99 -13.02
CA ARG A 192 10.64 -1.02 -12.76
C ARG A 192 11.09 -0.20 -13.98
N PRO A 193 11.21 -0.78 -15.20
CA PRO A 193 11.55 -0.01 -16.40
C PRO A 193 10.54 1.08 -16.76
N TYR A 194 9.31 0.97 -16.26
CA TYR A 194 8.21 1.91 -16.54
C TYR A 194 8.04 2.99 -15.46
N ARG A 195 9.02 3.19 -14.59
CA ARG A 195 9.02 4.16 -13.48
C ARG A 195 8.48 5.54 -13.91
N GLU A 196 8.98 6.08 -15.01
CA GLU A 196 8.55 7.41 -15.49
C GLU A 196 7.07 7.46 -15.92
N ARG A 197 6.48 6.34 -16.33
CA ARG A 197 5.05 6.24 -16.62
C ARG A 197 4.23 6.41 -15.33
N PHE A 198 4.66 5.78 -14.24
CA PHE A 198 4.00 5.91 -12.94
C PHE A 198 4.19 7.29 -12.34
N ARG A 199 5.37 7.89 -12.48
CA ARG A 199 5.62 9.28 -12.07
C ARG A 199 4.65 10.25 -12.72
N ARG A 200 4.48 10.16 -14.03
CA ARG A 200 3.52 11.01 -14.78
C ARG A 200 2.07 10.76 -14.32
N ALA A 201 1.70 9.48 -14.12
CA ALA A 201 0.36 9.13 -13.63
C ALA A 201 0.06 9.68 -12.23
N LEU A 202 1.08 9.85 -11.40
CA LEU A 202 0.98 10.47 -10.08
C LEU A 202 1.18 12.00 -10.10
N GLY A 203 1.24 12.60 -11.28
CA GLY A 203 1.39 14.04 -11.45
C GLY A 203 2.76 14.61 -11.06
N VAL A 204 3.79 13.77 -11.01
CA VAL A 204 5.17 14.21 -10.74
C VAL A 204 5.72 14.88 -11.99
N ARG A 205 6.10 16.14 -11.88
CA ARG A 205 6.68 16.93 -12.99
C ARG A 205 8.15 16.59 -13.18
N ARG A 206 8.67 16.93 -14.35
CA ARG A 206 10.10 16.81 -14.62
C ARG A 206 10.89 17.67 -13.62
N GLY A 207 11.88 17.06 -12.96
CA GLY A 207 12.70 17.72 -11.95
C GLY A 207 12.15 17.67 -10.53
N GLN A 208 10.85 17.39 -10.32
CA GLN A 208 10.31 17.18 -8.98
C GLN A 208 10.76 15.84 -8.40
N ARG A 209 10.92 15.81 -7.08
CA ARG A 209 11.14 14.59 -6.29
C ARG A 209 9.83 14.15 -5.65
N LEU A 210 9.51 12.86 -5.76
CA LEU A 210 8.34 12.28 -5.11
C LEU A 210 8.75 11.73 -3.74
N VAL A 211 8.20 12.32 -2.68
CA VAL A 211 8.31 11.81 -1.30
C VAL A 211 7.01 11.10 -0.95
N VAL A 212 7.11 9.81 -0.64
CA VAL A 212 5.97 8.97 -0.26
C VAL A 212 5.99 8.74 1.24
N LEU A 213 4.95 9.19 1.94
CA LEU A 213 4.69 8.83 3.32
C LEU A 213 4.07 7.43 3.33
N ASN A 214 4.62 6.52 4.13
CA ASN A 214 4.06 5.18 4.27
C ASN A 214 3.86 4.80 5.73
N SER A 215 2.71 4.22 6.07
CA SER A 215 2.46 3.70 7.40
C SER A 215 1.83 2.32 7.41
N THR A 216 2.37 1.45 8.27
CA THR A 216 1.66 0.25 8.76
C THR A 216 0.52 0.65 9.70
N TRP A 217 -0.34 -0.31 10.07
CA TRP A 217 -1.58 -0.03 10.81
C TRP A 217 -1.45 -0.07 12.34
N ASN A 218 -0.32 -0.56 12.86
CA ASN A 218 -0.12 -0.69 14.30
C ASN A 218 -0.08 0.70 14.98
N PRO A 219 -0.47 0.79 16.27
CA PRO A 219 -0.38 2.03 17.03
C PRO A 219 1.03 2.63 17.06
N GLU A 220 2.07 1.81 17.00
CA GLU A 220 3.49 2.20 16.95
C GLU A 220 3.95 2.60 15.54
N GLY A 221 3.10 2.45 14.51
CA GLY A 221 3.39 2.88 13.13
C GLY A 221 3.41 4.39 12.98
N PHE A 222 3.87 4.86 11.84
CA PHE A 222 4.02 6.29 11.57
C PHE A 222 2.71 7.10 11.64
N PHE A 223 1.59 6.48 11.30
CA PHE A 223 0.25 7.09 11.44
C PHE A 223 -0.33 6.92 12.85
N GLY A 224 0.26 6.07 13.66
CA GLY A 224 -0.23 5.72 14.98
C GLY A 224 0.20 6.70 16.06
N SER A 225 -0.49 6.66 17.20
CA SER A 225 -0.21 7.49 18.38
C SER A 225 0.27 6.68 19.60
N GLY A 226 0.54 5.36 19.41
CA GLY A 226 0.82 4.44 20.52
C GLY A 226 2.27 4.32 20.96
N GLY A 227 3.22 4.75 20.15
CA GLY A 227 4.67 4.60 20.43
C GLY A 227 5.27 5.67 21.35
N GLY A 228 4.47 6.37 22.14
CA GLY A 228 4.92 7.44 23.04
C GLY A 228 5.25 8.77 22.35
N ARG A 229 5.22 8.82 21.02
CA ARG A 229 5.44 10.04 20.22
C ARG A 229 4.52 10.07 19.02
N ASP A 230 3.39 10.76 19.14
CA ASP A 230 2.56 11.09 17.98
C ASP A 230 3.22 12.24 17.22
N VAL A 231 4.02 11.90 16.21
CA VAL A 231 4.75 12.91 15.40
C VAL A 231 3.93 13.46 14.26
N LEU A 232 2.91 12.73 13.82
CA LEU A 232 2.19 13.01 12.58
C LEU A 232 1.47 14.37 12.56
N PRO A 233 0.73 14.78 13.63
CA PRO A 233 0.04 16.08 13.65
C PRO A 233 0.98 17.27 13.49
N GLY A 234 2.18 17.19 14.07
CA GLY A 234 3.21 18.24 13.94
C GLY A 234 3.97 18.18 12.63
N LEU A 235 4.18 16.98 12.09
CA LEU A 235 4.97 16.74 10.87
C LEU A 235 4.22 17.11 9.60
N LEU A 236 2.94 16.75 9.49
CA LEU A 236 2.14 16.96 8.26
C LEU A 236 2.11 18.42 7.78
N PRO A 237 1.87 19.44 8.64
CA PRO A 237 1.92 20.84 8.22
C PRO A 237 3.32 21.25 7.76
N ARG A 238 4.37 20.72 8.38
CA ARG A 238 5.75 21.05 8.08
C ARG A 238 6.23 20.47 6.74
N LEU A 239 5.72 19.31 6.34
CA LEU A 239 6.05 18.72 5.03
C LEU A 239 5.77 19.68 3.88
N ALA A 240 4.56 20.24 3.81
CA ALA A 240 4.20 21.20 2.77
C ALA A 240 4.82 22.60 2.99
N ALA A 241 5.25 22.91 4.21
CA ALA A 241 5.91 24.15 4.53
C ALA A 241 7.41 24.16 4.16
N GLU A 242 8.10 23.04 4.41
CA GLU A 242 9.54 22.93 4.25
C GLU A 242 9.97 22.24 2.94
N LEU A 243 9.06 21.53 2.28
CA LEU A 243 9.29 20.91 0.97
C LEU A 243 8.49 21.66 -0.11
N PRO A 244 9.10 22.64 -0.82
CA PRO A 244 8.40 23.46 -1.81
C PRO A 244 7.73 22.63 -2.88
N ALA A 245 6.48 23.01 -3.25
CA ALA A 245 5.67 22.29 -4.21
C ALA A 245 6.26 22.30 -5.64
N ASP A 246 7.22 23.18 -5.91
CA ASP A 246 7.94 23.23 -7.19
C ASP A 246 8.99 22.12 -7.30
N ASP A 247 9.65 21.76 -6.19
CA ASP A 247 10.73 20.77 -6.12
C ASP A 247 10.24 19.40 -5.68
N TYR A 248 9.15 19.35 -4.90
CA TYR A 248 8.66 18.14 -4.26
C TYR A 248 7.19 17.87 -4.56
N ARG A 249 6.87 16.60 -4.71
CA ARG A 249 5.52 16.06 -4.71
C ARG A 249 5.35 15.17 -3.49
N LEU A 250 4.25 15.30 -2.77
CA LEU A 250 3.94 14.51 -1.59
C LEU A 250 2.81 13.54 -1.89
N ALA A 251 2.98 12.28 -1.50
CA ALA A 251 1.93 11.27 -1.56
C ALA A 251 1.93 10.46 -0.26
N ALA A 252 0.79 9.86 0.10
CA ALA A 252 0.68 8.99 1.25
C ALA A 252 0.08 7.64 0.87
N VAL A 253 0.77 6.57 1.26
CA VAL A 253 0.36 5.18 1.19
C VAL A 253 0.07 4.73 2.61
N LEU A 254 -1.20 4.62 2.98
CA LEU A 254 -1.62 4.17 4.29
C LEU A 254 -2.16 2.75 4.21
N HIS A 255 -1.81 1.93 5.20
CA HIS A 255 -2.25 0.54 5.23
C HIS A 255 -3.80 0.44 5.16
N PRO A 256 -4.37 -0.54 4.44
CA PRO A 256 -5.83 -0.72 4.33
C PRO A 256 -6.56 -0.72 5.68
N ASN A 257 -5.96 -1.30 6.73
CA ASN A 257 -6.55 -1.34 8.07
C ASN A 257 -6.70 0.06 8.70
N ILE A 258 -5.86 1.04 8.35
CA ILE A 258 -6.05 2.44 8.77
C ILE A 258 -7.33 2.99 8.14
N TRP A 259 -7.49 2.78 6.83
CA TRP A 259 -8.67 3.26 6.10
C TRP A 259 -9.96 2.63 6.62
N HIS A 260 -9.96 1.32 6.81
CA HIS A 260 -11.17 0.57 7.15
C HIS A 260 -11.43 0.51 8.66
N GLY A 261 -10.39 0.63 9.49
CA GLY A 261 -10.54 0.70 10.95
C GLY A 261 -11.12 2.02 11.42
N HIS A 262 -10.68 3.14 10.82
CA HIS A 262 -11.19 4.47 11.17
C HIS A 262 -12.28 4.99 10.24
N GLY A 263 -12.45 4.38 9.08
CA GLY A 263 -13.33 4.83 8.00
C GLY A 263 -12.67 5.87 7.08
N PRO A 264 -12.86 5.73 5.75
CA PRO A 264 -12.19 6.59 4.75
C PRO A 264 -12.51 8.08 4.91
N GLY A 265 -13.72 8.42 5.38
CA GLY A 265 -14.12 9.80 5.66
C GLY A 265 -13.31 10.41 6.79
N GLN A 266 -13.09 9.65 7.88
CA GLN A 266 -12.33 10.12 9.03
C GLN A 266 -10.84 10.31 8.68
N VAL A 267 -10.25 9.37 7.95
CA VAL A 267 -8.85 9.49 7.49
C VAL A 267 -8.68 10.74 6.61
N ARG A 268 -9.62 10.99 5.69
CA ARG A 268 -9.60 12.21 4.86
C ARG A 268 -9.77 13.49 5.70
N ALA A 269 -10.58 13.45 6.76
CA ALA A 269 -10.77 14.58 7.65
C ALA A 269 -9.50 14.93 8.45
N TRP A 270 -8.81 13.93 8.98
CA TRP A 270 -7.52 14.15 9.67
C TRP A 270 -6.44 14.71 8.74
N LEU A 271 -6.43 14.28 7.49
CA LEU A 271 -5.44 14.69 6.50
C LEU A 271 -5.88 15.89 5.65
N ASP A 272 -7.03 16.53 5.94
CA ASP A 272 -7.62 17.57 5.11
C ASP A 272 -6.66 18.75 4.87
N ARG A 273 -6.01 19.25 5.93
CA ARG A 273 -5.04 20.34 5.81
C ARG A 273 -3.86 19.96 4.91
N ALA A 274 -3.31 18.75 5.08
CA ALA A 274 -2.19 18.28 4.26
C ALA A 274 -2.61 18.08 2.80
N ARG A 275 -3.82 17.55 2.56
CA ARG A 275 -4.39 17.38 1.21
C ARG A 275 -4.55 18.73 0.50
N ARG A 276 -5.07 19.73 1.20
CA ARG A 276 -5.17 21.09 0.64
C ARG A 276 -3.82 21.72 0.40
N GLY A 277 -2.79 21.31 1.14
CA GLY A 277 -1.38 21.67 0.90
C GLY A 277 -0.71 20.88 -0.23
N GLY A 278 -1.42 19.95 -0.89
CA GLY A 278 -0.90 19.19 -2.04
C GLY A 278 -0.57 17.72 -1.80
N LEU A 279 -0.81 17.19 -0.57
CA LEU A 279 -0.64 15.74 -0.31
C LEU A 279 -1.67 14.93 -1.09
N THR A 280 -1.17 13.98 -1.90
CA THR A 280 -2.00 13.01 -2.63
C THR A 280 -2.18 11.75 -1.80
N LEU A 281 -3.41 11.32 -1.57
CA LEU A 281 -3.69 10.03 -0.94
C LEU A 281 -3.75 8.96 -2.01
N ILE A 282 -2.96 7.91 -1.84
CA ILE A 282 -2.94 6.74 -2.73
C ILE A 282 -4.00 5.74 -2.26
N ASP A 283 -4.72 5.14 -3.21
CA ASP A 283 -5.66 4.09 -2.89
C ASP A 283 -4.96 2.94 -2.13
N PRO A 284 -5.54 2.46 -1.00
CA PRO A 284 -4.89 1.49 -0.14
C PRO A 284 -4.73 0.11 -0.76
N VAL A 285 -5.51 -0.24 -1.76
CA VAL A 285 -5.45 -1.53 -2.47
C VAL A 285 -4.72 -1.40 -3.80
N HIS A 286 -5.05 -0.33 -4.53
CA HIS A 286 -4.53 -0.07 -5.87
C HIS A 286 -3.60 1.16 -5.87
N GLY A 287 -2.44 1.04 -6.49
CA GLY A 287 -1.56 2.20 -6.70
C GLY A 287 -0.36 2.31 -5.75
N TRP A 288 -0.35 1.63 -4.60
CA TRP A 288 0.76 1.70 -3.66
C TRP A 288 2.10 1.18 -4.26
N ARG A 289 2.06 0.07 -5.03
CA ARG A 289 3.24 -0.47 -5.71
C ARG A 289 3.81 0.53 -6.73
N GLN A 290 2.92 1.16 -7.47
CA GLN A 290 3.25 2.19 -8.45
C GLN A 290 3.82 3.45 -7.77
N ALA A 291 3.28 3.83 -6.60
CA ALA A 291 3.80 4.94 -5.81
C ALA A 291 5.23 4.66 -5.31
N LEU A 292 5.52 3.42 -4.84
CA LEU A 292 6.88 3.03 -4.45
C LEU A 292 7.85 3.04 -5.63
N LEU A 293 7.44 2.51 -6.78
CA LEU A 293 8.26 2.54 -8.01
C LEU A 293 8.55 3.97 -8.48
N ALA A 294 7.61 4.88 -8.29
CA ALA A 294 7.74 6.28 -8.67
C ALA A 294 8.54 7.12 -7.67
N ALA A 295 8.62 6.68 -6.41
CA ALA A 295 9.22 7.43 -5.32
C ALA A 295 10.72 7.70 -5.52
N ASP A 296 11.16 8.84 -5.03
CA ASP A 296 12.59 9.16 -4.83
C ASP A 296 12.99 8.91 -3.38
N LEU A 297 12.06 9.13 -2.43
CA LEU A 297 12.25 8.85 -1.01
C LEU A 297 10.95 8.33 -0.40
N VAL A 298 11.07 7.36 0.49
CA VAL A 298 9.97 6.91 1.35
C VAL A 298 10.23 7.34 2.78
N LEU A 299 9.31 8.12 3.32
CA LEU A 299 9.24 8.45 4.73
C LEU A 299 8.29 7.44 5.39
N GLY A 300 8.85 6.45 6.08
CA GLY A 300 8.10 5.26 6.46
C GLY A 300 8.31 4.80 7.89
N ASP A 301 7.87 3.58 8.16
CA ASP A 301 8.01 2.88 9.43
C ASP A 301 8.52 1.44 9.22
N PHE A 302 8.37 0.60 10.22
CA PHE A 302 8.77 -0.82 10.25
C PHE A 302 7.85 -1.75 9.43
N GLY A 303 7.02 -1.22 8.54
CA GLY A 303 6.08 -1.99 7.72
C GLY A 303 6.72 -2.64 6.48
N ALA A 304 6.09 -3.71 5.98
CA ALA A 304 6.52 -4.41 4.78
C ALA A 304 6.63 -3.49 3.55
N VAL A 305 5.74 -2.51 3.41
CA VAL A 305 5.74 -1.56 2.28
C VAL A 305 7.01 -0.69 2.28
N THR A 306 7.46 -0.25 3.46
CA THR A 306 8.73 0.46 3.61
C THR A 306 9.91 -0.42 3.19
N TYR A 307 9.91 -1.71 3.57
CA TYR A 307 10.98 -2.63 3.20
C TYR A 307 11.00 -2.95 1.71
N TYR A 308 9.84 -3.08 1.06
CA TYR A 308 9.79 -3.17 -0.40
C TYR A 308 10.44 -1.97 -1.08
N SER A 309 10.31 -0.77 -0.51
CA SER A 309 10.96 0.43 -1.04
C SER A 309 12.49 0.31 -0.99
N ALA A 310 13.03 -0.15 0.14
CA ALA A 310 14.46 -0.42 0.29
C ALA A 310 14.94 -1.50 -0.70
N ALA A 311 14.17 -2.58 -0.86
CA ALA A 311 14.45 -3.65 -1.82
C ALA A 311 14.40 -3.18 -3.30
N LEU A 312 13.60 -2.17 -3.61
CA LEU A 312 13.60 -1.51 -4.92
C LEU A 312 14.78 -0.55 -5.11
N GLY A 313 15.56 -0.31 -4.08
CA GLY A 313 16.69 0.62 -4.09
C GLY A 313 16.28 2.08 -3.87
N THR A 314 15.08 2.34 -3.35
CA THR A 314 14.60 3.68 -3.02
C THR A 314 15.14 4.13 -1.67
N ALA A 315 15.51 5.39 -1.55
CA ALA A 315 15.95 5.99 -0.27
C ALA A 315 14.81 5.92 0.77
N VAL A 316 15.15 5.53 1.99
CA VAL A 316 14.20 5.42 3.10
C VAL A 316 14.67 6.26 4.28
N LEU A 317 13.73 6.95 4.92
CA LEU A 317 13.91 7.67 6.17
C LEU A 317 12.81 7.24 7.13
N LEU A 318 13.16 6.65 8.29
CA LEU A 318 12.18 6.11 9.22
C LEU A 318 11.65 7.19 10.17
N ALA A 319 10.33 7.33 10.22
CA ALA A 319 9.63 8.22 11.17
C ALA A 319 9.13 7.48 12.43
N ALA A 320 9.05 6.15 12.36
CA ALA A 320 8.72 5.28 13.49
C ALA A 320 9.45 3.93 13.34
N ASP A 321 9.83 3.29 14.42
CA ASP A 321 10.67 2.09 14.38
C ASP A 321 9.97 0.78 14.82
N GLY A 322 9.08 0.78 15.80
CA GLY A 322 8.27 -0.38 16.23
C GLY A 322 9.01 -1.72 16.29
N GLN A 323 10.28 -1.72 16.69
CA GLN A 323 11.14 -2.92 16.68
C GLN A 323 10.59 -4.06 17.52
N GLU A 324 9.91 -3.74 18.61
CA GLU A 324 9.28 -4.69 19.52
C GLU A 324 8.21 -5.56 18.85
N ARG A 325 7.65 -5.10 17.73
CA ARG A 325 6.66 -5.83 16.93
C ARG A 325 7.27 -6.76 15.90
N LEU A 326 8.59 -6.74 15.75
CA LEU A 326 9.30 -7.53 14.75
C LEU A 326 9.97 -8.75 15.40
N ASP A 327 10.00 -9.82 14.62
CA ASP A 327 10.91 -10.94 14.90
C ASP A 327 12.36 -10.41 14.76
N PRO A 328 13.17 -10.44 15.83
CA PRO A 328 14.51 -9.87 15.84
C PRO A 328 15.47 -10.54 14.83
N GLU A 329 15.17 -11.77 14.43
CA GLU A 329 15.95 -12.52 13.44
C GLU A 329 15.52 -12.21 11.99
N ALA A 330 14.37 -11.57 11.79
CA ALA A 330 13.92 -11.22 10.45
C ALA A 330 14.80 -10.14 9.81
N PRO A 331 15.07 -10.22 8.49
CA PRO A 331 15.84 -9.19 7.77
C PRO A 331 15.24 -7.78 7.88
N LEU A 332 13.93 -7.68 8.02
CA LEU A 332 13.25 -6.41 8.27
C LEU A 332 13.67 -5.77 9.60
N ALA A 333 13.86 -6.54 10.65
CA ALA A 333 14.31 -6.02 11.94
C ALA A 333 15.74 -5.45 11.83
N GLU A 334 16.64 -6.12 11.10
CA GLU A 334 17.98 -5.63 10.83
C GLU A 334 17.96 -4.33 10.02
N PHE A 335 17.12 -4.27 8.98
CA PHE A 335 16.91 -3.04 8.21
C PHE A 335 16.46 -1.89 9.10
N VAL A 336 15.46 -2.09 9.96
CA VAL A 336 14.92 -1.05 10.85
C VAL A 336 15.96 -0.57 11.86
N ARG A 337 16.85 -1.44 12.33
CA ARG A 337 17.96 -1.04 13.21
C ARG A 337 18.94 -0.10 12.53
N ARG A 338 19.22 -0.28 11.23
CA ARG A 338 20.27 0.43 10.48
C ARG A 338 19.78 1.62 9.66
N ALA A 339 18.51 1.63 9.28
CA ALA A 339 17.97 2.68 8.42
C ALA A 339 18.05 4.07 9.10
N PRO A 340 18.31 5.13 8.33
CA PRO A 340 18.34 6.49 8.84
C PRO A 340 16.98 6.88 9.43
N ARG A 341 17.01 7.63 10.52
CA ARG A 341 15.82 8.04 11.27
C ARG A 341 15.54 9.52 11.13
N LEU A 342 14.28 9.86 10.98
CA LEU A 342 13.81 11.23 10.99
C LEU A 342 13.89 11.79 12.41
N ASP A 343 14.50 12.98 12.56
CA ASP A 343 14.28 13.82 13.72
C ASP A 343 13.07 14.73 13.45
N PRO A 344 11.93 14.48 14.10
CA PRO A 344 10.70 15.24 13.81
C PRO A 344 10.78 16.70 14.28
N TYR A 345 11.79 17.10 15.04
CA TYR A 345 11.97 18.45 15.58
C TYR A 345 12.99 19.28 14.79
N ALA A 346 13.89 18.62 14.08
CA ALA A 346 14.86 19.29 13.22
C ALA A 346 14.24 19.69 11.86
N PRO A 347 14.86 20.60 11.10
CA PRO A 347 14.42 20.98 9.76
C PRO A 347 14.30 19.76 8.83
N LEU A 348 13.17 19.62 8.12
CA LEU A 348 12.86 18.43 7.31
C LEU A 348 13.63 18.41 5.99
N ARG A 349 13.68 19.54 5.28
CA ARG A 349 14.32 19.61 3.97
C ARG A 349 15.78 19.15 3.99
N PRO A 350 16.64 19.60 4.92
CA PRO A 350 18.01 19.13 5.01
C PRO A 350 18.14 17.62 5.28
N GLN A 351 17.21 17.05 6.06
CA GLN A 351 17.21 15.61 6.33
C GLN A 351 16.84 14.81 5.06
N VAL A 352 15.82 15.25 4.33
CA VAL A 352 15.39 14.65 3.07
C VAL A 352 16.51 14.74 2.03
N GLU A 353 17.12 15.90 1.86
CA GLU A 353 18.20 16.12 0.88
C GLU A 353 19.42 15.28 1.21
N ARG A 354 19.85 15.27 2.47
CA ARG A 354 20.97 14.42 2.94
C ARG A 354 20.69 12.94 2.69
N THR A 355 19.50 12.46 3.05
CA THR A 355 19.14 11.06 2.84
C THR A 355 19.19 10.70 1.37
N LEU A 356 18.75 11.56 0.47
CA LEU A 356 18.82 11.35 -0.97
C LEU A 356 20.25 11.36 -1.51
N GLU A 357 21.10 12.23 -1.00
CA GLU A 357 22.51 12.38 -1.43
C GLU A 357 23.40 11.22 -0.95
N GLU A 358 23.19 10.82 0.31
CA GLU A 358 24.00 9.78 0.96
C GLU A 358 23.48 8.37 0.64
N HIS A 359 22.26 8.23 0.12
CA HIS A 359 21.66 6.92 -0.15
C HIS A 359 22.51 6.09 -1.10
N ARG A 360 22.74 4.85 -0.70
CA ARG A 360 23.34 3.80 -1.52
C ARG A 360 22.45 2.57 -1.45
N PRO A 361 21.87 2.14 -2.57
CA PRO A 361 21.03 0.94 -2.59
C PRO A 361 21.81 -0.28 -2.13
N ASP A 362 21.24 -1.05 -1.20
CA ASP A 362 21.78 -2.33 -0.79
C ASP A 362 21.02 -3.46 -1.49
N PRO A 363 21.67 -4.20 -2.42
CA PRO A 363 21.02 -5.29 -3.14
C PRO A 363 20.61 -6.46 -2.23
N ALA A 364 21.19 -6.58 -1.03
CA ALA A 364 20.80 -7.62 -0.08
C ALA A 364 19.32 -7.54 0.31
N HIS A 365 18.74 -6.33 0.40
CA HIS A 365 17.32 -6.17 0.69
C HIS A 365 16.43 -6.83 -0.37
N ALA A 366 16.78 -6.70 -1.65
CA ALA A 366 16.03 -7.36 -2.73
C ALA A 366 16.15 -8.89 -2.62
N GLY A 367 17.35 -9.40 -2.32
CA GLY A 367 17.61 -10.82 -2.08
C GLY A 367 16.74 -11.38 -0.95
N PHE A 368 16.66 -10.69 0.19
CA PHE A 368 15.83 -11.12 1.32
C PHE A 368 14.33 -11.05 1.07
N VAL A 369 13.86 -10.19 0.17
CA VAL A 369 12.45 -10.17 -0.23
C VAL A 369 12.11 -11.37 -1.10
N SER A 370 12.99 -11.75 -2.02
CA SER A 370 12.80 -12.92 -2.89
C SER A 370 14.13 -13.51 -3.32
N SER A 371 14.35 -14.79 -2.99
CA SER A 371 15.51 -15.56 -3.49
C SER A 371 15.30 -16.05 -4.93
N GLU A 372 14.07 -15.96 -5.47
CA GLU A 372 13.67 -16.45 -6.78
C GLU A 372 13.08 -15.30 -7.65
N PRO A 373 13.85 -14.22 -7.87
CA PRO A 373 13.31 -13.05 -8.56
C PRO A 373 12.89 -13.37 -9.99
N GLY A 374 11.66 -12.96 -10.35
CA GLY A 374 11.06 -13.22 -11.66
C GLY A 374 10.55 -14.65 -11.88
N ARG A 375 10.64 -15.53 -10.88
CA ARG A 375 10.26 -16.95 -11.02
C ARG A 375 9.03 -17.36 -10.22
N SER A 376 8.50 -16.47 -9.39
CA SER A 376 7.40 -16.83 -8.48
C SER A 376 6.17 -17.36 -9.21
N ALA A 377 5.83 -16.80 -10.38
CA ALA A 377 4.70 -17.30 -11.18
C ALA A 377 4.86 -18.79 -11.56
N VAL A 378 6.04 -19.17 -12.05
CA VAL A 378 6.32 -20.54 -12.49
C VAL A 378 6.33 -21.49 -11.29
N LEU A 379 6.98 -21.10 -10.20
CA LEU A 379 7.12 -21.94 -9.02
C LEU A 379 5.78 -22.15 -8.30
N LEU A 380 4.99 -21.08 -8.16
CA LEU A 380 3.66 -21.14 -7.53
C LEU A 380 2.68 -21.93 -8.38
N ARG A 381 2.64 -21.72 -9.70
CA ARG A 381 1.75 -22.50 -10.56
C ARG A 381 2.09 -23.98 -10.51
N ARG A 382 3.36 -24.35 -10.59
CA ARG A 382 3.81 -25.73 -10.44
C ARG A 382 3.35 -26.33 -9.12
N HIS A 383 3.53 -25.61 -8.03
CA HIS A 383 3.10 -26.04 -6.70
C HIS A 383 1.58 -26.25 -6.62
N PHE A 384 0.79 -25.29 -7.07
CA PHE A 384 -0.67 -25.35 -7.00
C PHE A 384 -1.24 -26.47 -7.86
N TYR A 385 -0.71 -26.65 -9.07
CA TYR A 385 -1.15 -27.71 -9.95
C TYR A 385 -0.72 -29.11 -9.46
N ALA A 386 0.43 -29.21 -8.83
CA ALA A 386 0.84 -30.46 -8.17
C ALA A 386 -0.09 -30.85 -7.01
N LEU A 387 -0.51 -29.88 -6.16
CA LEU A 387 -1.48 -30.15 -5.09
C LEU A 387 -2.84 -30.59 -5.63
N MET A 388 -3.26 -30.08 -6.78
CA MET A 388 -4.51 -30.46 -7.42
C MET A 388 -4.44 -31.79 -8.21
N ASP A 389 -3.28 -32.41 -8.29
CA ASP A 389 -3.02 -33.54 -9.19
C ASP A 389 -3.56 -33.26 -10.62
N LEU A 390 -3.14 -32.10 -11.16
CA LEU A 390 -3.53 -31.63 -12.48
C LEU A 390 -2.30 -31.18 -13.25
N PRO A 391 -2.09 -31.64 -14.52
CA PRO A 391 -1.00 -31.14 -15.35
C PRO A 391 -1.11 -29.63 -15.58
N GLU A 392 0.03 -28.91 -15.49
CA GLU A 392 0.06 -27.48 -15.79
C GLU A 392 -0.38 -27.18 -17.23
N PRO A 393 -1.03 -26.02 -17.49
CA PRO A 393 -1.25 -25.53 -18.85
C PRO A 393 0.07 -25.37 -19.61
N ALA A 394 0.06 -25.62 -20.91
CA ALA A 394 1.26 -25.48 -21.76
C ALA A 394 1.73 -24.02 -21.92
N ALA A 395 0.81 -23.05 -21.76
CA ALA A 395 1.16 -21.63 -21.80
C ALA A 395 2.08 -21.26 -20.63
N PRO A 396 3.05 -20.34 -20.83
CA PRO A 396 3.93 -19.89 -19.74
C PRO A 396 3.14 -19.27 -18.57
N ALA A 397 3.58 -19.58 -17.33
CA ALA A 397 3.04 -18.91 -16.15
C ALA A 397 3.45 -17.44 -16.14
N SER A 398 2.51 -16.55 -15.91
CA SER A 398 2.77 -15.11 -15.83
C SER A 398 1.92 -14.44 -14.75
N LEU A 399 2.42 -13.32 -14.24
CA LEU A 399 1.67 -12.43 -13.37
C LEU A 399 1.13 -11.25 -14.18
N GLU A 400 0.04 -10.67 -13.71
CA GLU A 400 -0.55 -9.50 -14.35
C GLU A 400 0.36 -8.27 -14.19
N PRO A 401 0.65 -7.51 -15.27
CA PRO A 401 1.41 -6.27 -15.17
C PRO A 401 0.75 -5.26 -14.24
N LEU A 402 1.54 -4.36 -13.63
CA LEU A 402 0.98 -3.25 -12.88
C LEU A 402 0.33 -2.24 -13.82
N SER A 403 -0.98 -2.03 -13.64
CA SER A 403 -1.75 -1.01 -14.33
C SER A 403 -1.34 0.40 -13.88
N LEU A 404 -1.78 1.44 -14.61
CA LEU A 404 -1.67 2.80 -14.09
C LEU A 404 -2.59 2.96 -12.88
N PRO A 405 -2.10 3.63 -11.81
CA PRO A 405 -2.93 3.90 -10.65
C PRO A 405 -4.06 4.87 -11.02
N PRO A 406 -5.22 4.77 -10.36
CA PRO A 406 -6.22 5.83 -10.41
C PRO A 406 -5.56 7.15 -10.00
N TYR A 407 -5.79 8.21 -10.77
CA TYR A 407 -5.24 9.51 -10.48
C TYR A 407 -6.35 10.54 -10.31
N GLU A 408 -6.46 11.04 -9.10
CA GLU A 408 -7.21 12.26 -8.81
C GLU A 408 -6.18 13.38 -8.59
N PRO A 409 -6.13 14.39 -9.46
CA PRO A 409 -5.22 15.51 -9.24
C PRO A 409 -5.56 16.16 -7.89
N PRO A 410 -4.58 16.37 -7.00
CA PRO A 410 -4.82 17.15 -5.81
C PRO A 410 -5.20 18.56 -6.22
N ARG A 411 -6.20 19.11 -5.55
CA ARG A 411 -6.59 20.51 -5.66
C ARG A 411 -6.01 21.26 -4.46
N PRO A 412 -4.79 21.76 -4.55
CA PRO A 412 -4.21 22.54 -3.46
C PRO A 412 -4.97 23.86 -3.36
N THR A 413 -5.72 24.02 -2.27
CA THR A 413 -6.48 25.24 -1.94
C THR A 413 -5.94 25.94 -0.70
N ALA A 414 -4.86 25.41 -0.10
CA ALA A 414 -4.16 26.12 0.98
C ALA A 414 -3.46 27.37 0.43
N PRO A 415 -3.43 28.47 1.20
CA PRO A 415 -2.60 29.61 0.87
C PRO A 415 -1.13 29.23 0.67
N LEU A 416 -0.48 29.79 -0.34
CA LEU A 416 0.91 29.53 -0.69
C LEU A 416 1.71 30.83 -0.60
N TYR A 417 2.77 30.80 0.19
CA TYR A 417 3.82 31.82 0.11
C TYR A 417 4.70 31.51 -1.09
N VAL A 418 4.74 32.42 -2.03
CA VAL A 418 5.50 32.32 -3.27
C VAL A 418 6.73 33.18 -3.14
N ARG A 419 7.88 32.55 -3.07
CA ARG A 419 9.17 33.25 -3.00
C ARG A 419 9.81 33.27 -4.39
N THR A 420 10.16 34.46 -4.84
CA THR A 420 10.84 34.69 -6.12
C THR A 420 12.24 35.22 -5.87
N ARG A 421 13.23 34.56 -6.45
CA ARG A 421 14.64 35.00 -6.46
C ARG A 421 15.09 35.24 -7.89
N VAL A 422 15.66 36.40 -8.17
CA VAL A 422 16.21 36.75 -9.47
C VAL A 422 17.74 36.81 -9.37
N ARG A 423 18.42 36.01 -10.18
CA ARG A 423 19.89 36.04 -10.31
C ARG A 423 20.27 36.20 -11.77
N GLY A 424 20.57 37.42 -12.17
CA GLY A 424 20.83 37.73 -13.57
C GLY A 424 19.58 37.49 -14.44
N ARG A 425 19.60 36.47 -15.30
CA ARG A 425 18.47 36.05 -16.14
C ARG A 425 17.68 34.89 -15.55
N ASP A 426 18.17 34.29 -14.48
CA ASP A 426 17.53 33.13 -13.84
C ASP A 426 16.53 33.59 -12.79
N VAL A 427 15.31 33.07 -12.87
CA VAL A 427 14.24 33.29 -11.92
C VAL A 427 13.90 31.97 -11.25
N THR A 428 14.13 31.90 -9.95
CA THR A 428 13.71 30.74 -9.14
C THR A 428 12.44 31.08 -8.38
N VAL A 429 11.44 30.20 -8.46
CA VAL A 429 10.17 30.33 -7.74
C VAL A 429 10.01 29.12 -6.81
N GLU A 430 9.74 29.38 -5.54
CA GLU A 430 9.44 28.34 -4.54
C GLU A 430 8.07 28.63 -3.92
N ARG A 431 7.19 27.62 -3.88
CA ARG A 431 5.85 27.70 -3.28
C ARG A 431 5.75 26.78 -2.08
N SER A 432 5.40 27.33 -0.93
CA SER A 432 5.25 26.60 0.34
C SER A 432 4.05 27.10 1.13
N THR A 433 3.49 26.26 2.02
CA THR A 433 2.32 26.59 2.84
C THR A 433 2.64 27.40 4.10
N ALA A 434 3.90 27.70 4.33
CA ALA A 434 4.35 28.60 5.41
C ALA A 434 5.40 29.57 4.90
N LEU A 435 5.52 30.72 5.58
CA LEU A 435 6.55 31.70 5.26
C LEU A 435 7.93 31.10 5.52
N PRO A 436 8.84 31.11 4.53
CA PRO A 436 10.20 30.65 4.74
C PRO A 436 10.94 31.45 5.82
N HIS A 437 11.72 30.76 6.63
CA HIS A 437 12.45 31.43 7.74
C HIS A 437 13.57 32.35 7.25
N ASP A 438 14.12 32.14 6.07
CA ASP A 438 15.11 33.06 5.47
C ASP A 438 14.42 34.11 4.60
N ALA A 439 14.67 35.37 4.88
CA ALA A 439 13.98 36.50 4.25
C ALA A 439 14.57 36.92 2.88
N ALA A 440 15.43 36.11 2.24
CA ALA A 440 16.05 36.47 0.98
C ALA A 440 15.12 36.22 -0.21
N GLY A 441 14.69 37.28 -0.90
CA GLY A 441 13.84 37.29 -2.09
C GLY A 441 12.47 37.95 -1.88
N ASP A 442 11.79 38.28 -2.98
CA ASP A 442 10.44 38.83 -2.92
C ASP A 442 9.45 37.72 -2.59
N THR A 443 8.62 37.94 -1.58
CA THR A 443 7.60 36.98 -1.15
C THR A 443 6.23 37.61 -1.26
N HIS A 444 5.28 36.87 -1.85
CA HIS A 444 3.87 37.24 -1.91
C HIS A 444 2.96 36.07 -1.54
N LEU A 445 1.74 36.36 -1.12
CA LEU A 445 0.74 35.37 -0.74
C LEU A 445 -0.20 35.09 -1.91
N ALA A 446 -0.16 33.86 -2.44
CA ALA A 446 -1.09 33.37 -3.43
C ALA A 446 -2.18 32.50 -2.77
N VAL A 447 -3.44 32.82 -3.03
CA VAL A 447 -4.58 32.13 -2.41
C VAL A 447 -5.52 31.62 -3.51
N HIS A 448 -5.95 30.37 -3.37
CA HIS A 448 -6.93 29.81 -4.30
C HIS A 448 -8.33 30.34 -3.98
N GLU A 449 -9.18 30.62 -4.98
CA GLU A 449 -10.54 31.14 -4.79
C GLU A 449 -11.43 30.24 -3.93
N GLU A 450 -11.16 28.94 -3.88
CA GLU A 450 -11.84 27.95 -3.04
C GLU A 450 -11.10 27.69 -1.71
N THR A 451 -10.34 28.69 -1.21
CA THR A 451 -9.72 28.58 0.13
C THR A 451 -10.77 28.35 1.21
N ARG A 452 -10.40 27.59 2.25
CA ARG A 452 -11.30 27.30 3.37
C ARG A 452 -11.65 28.54 4.21
N HIS A 453 -10.70 29.47 4.29
CA HIS A 453 -10.86 30.66 5.10
C HIS A 453 -11.02 31.91 4.21
N PRO A 454 -12.24 32.45 4.09
CA PRO A 454 -12.47 33.63 3.24
C PRO A 454 -11.56 34.82 3.54
N GLY A 455 -11.12 34.99 4.80
CA GLY A 455 -10.18 36.03 5.21
C GLY A 455 -8.81 35.94 4.57
N ASP A 456 -8.40 34.73 4.08
CA ASP A 456 -7.15 34.56 3.33
C ASP A 456 -7.21 35.33 2.00
N LEU A 457 -8.42 35.44 1.38
CA LEU A 457 -8.61 36.20 0.13
C LEU A 457 -8.41 37.71 0.33
N GLU A 458 -8.72 38.22 1.51
CA GLU A 458 -8.55 39.63 1.84
C GLU A 458 -7.05 40.01 1.98
N SER A 459 -6.24 39.02 2.43
CA SER A 459 -4.80 39.18 2.64
C SER A 459 -3.98 38.78 1.38
N ALA A 460 -4.61 38.22 0.34
CA ALA A 460 -3.93 37.69 -0.83
C ALA A 460 -3.32 38.81 -1.71
N ASP A 461 -2.05 38.64 -2.08
CA ASP A 461 -1.42 39.42 -3.14
C ASP A 461 -1.89 38.93 -4.53
N VAL A 462 -2.13 37.62 -4.65
CA VAL A 462 -2.58 36.96 -5.89
C VAL A 462 -3.69 35.97 -5.57
N ILE A 463 -4.81 36.04 -6.30
CA ILE A 463 -5.88 35.04 -6.26
C ILE A 463 -5.75 34.12 -7.45
N THR A 464 -5.67 32.81 -7.18
CA THR A 464 -5.57 31.75 -8.21
C THR A 464 -6.87 30.98 -8.33
N ARG A 465 -7.12 30.41 -9.51
CA ARG A 465 -8.24 29.47 -9.74
C ARG A 465 -7.81 28.36 -10.68
N ASP A 466 -8.46 27.22 -10.56
CA ASP A 466 -8.33 26.15 -11.54
C ASP A 466 -9.12 26.52 -12.78
N GLY A 467 -8.43 26.63 -13.93
CA GLY A 467 -9.07 26.91 -15.21
C GLY A 467 -9.17 25.67 -16.08
N ARG A 468 -10.40 25.34 -16.52
CA ARG A 468 -10.60 24.42 -17.64
C ARG A 468 -10.72 25.24 -18.92
N ALA A 469 -10.19 24.74 -20.04
CA ALA A 469 -10.21 25.46 -21.32
C ALA A 469 -11.64 25.84 -21.80
N ASP A 470 -12.63 25.06 -21.37
CA ASP A 470 -14.06 25.21 -21.66
C ASP A 470 -14.86 25.90 -20.55
N ASP A 471 -14.23 26.38 -19.48
CA ASP A 471 -14.91 27.09 -18.40
C ASP A 471 -15.37 28.48 -18.90
N PRO A 472 -16.68 28.75 -18.97
CA PRO A 472 -17.18 30.02 -19.48
C PRO A 472 -16.72 31.25 -18.67
N ARG A 473 -16.29 31.02 -17.41
CA ARG A 473 -15.70 32.07 -16.56
C ARG A 473 -14.32 32.52 -17.05
N LEU A 474 -13.65 31.71 -17.87
CA LEU A 474 -12.31 32.00 -18.40
C LEU A 474 -12.35 33.07 -19.52
N ALA A 475 -13.47 33.24 -20.21
CA ALA A 475 -13.63 34.28 -21.23
C ALA A 475 -13.49 35.69 -20.64
N ALA A 476 -13.64 35.84 -19.33
CA ALA A 476 -13.47 37.09 -18.59
C ALA A 476 -12.02 37.33 -18.10
N ARG A 477 -11.02 36.53 -18.53
CA ARG A 477 -9.63 36.64 -18.05
C ARG A 477 -8.90 37.92 -18.45
N SER A 478 -9.32 38.60 -19.50
CA SER A 478 -8.73 39.91 -19.86
C SER A 478 -9.12 41.04 -18.88
N CYS A 479 -10.23 40.85 -18.17
CA CYS A 479 -10.69 41.73 -17.09
C CYS A 479 -11.32 40.83 -16.04
N GLY A 480 -10.56 40.44 -15.03
CA GLY A 480 -11.14 39.72 -13.86
C GLY A 480 -12.43 40.45 -13.43
N PRO A 481 -13.50 39.70 -13.01
CA PRO A 481 -14.75 40.37 -12.66
C PRO A 481 -14.47 41.44 -11.62
N PRO A 482 -14.96 42.65 -11.79
CA PRO A 482 -14.68 43.78 -10.89
C PRO A 482 -15.01 43.50 -9.41
N LYS A 483 -15.80 42.46 -9.18
CA LYS A 483 -16.19 42.03 -7.81
C LYS A 483 -15.14 41.21 -7.07
N CYS A 484 -14.24 40.50 -7.75
CA CYS A 484 -13.14 39.79 -7.08
C CYS A 484 -11.96 40.72 -6.73
N CYS A 485 -11.82 41.84 -7.48
CA CYS A 485 -10.77 42.84 -7.24
C CYS A 485 -11.28 44.06 -6.47
N GLY A 486 -12.57 44.11 -6.13
CA GLY A 486 -13.24 45.36 -5.76
C GLY A 486 -13.06 45.83 -4.34
N ASN A 487 -12.61 45.01 -3.38
CA ASN A 487 -12.57 45.39 -1.98
C ASN A 487 -11.24 45.16 -1.25
N THR A 488 -10.18 44.73 -1.93
CA THR A 488 -8.87 44.63 -1.29
C THR A 488 -7.90 45.60 -1.94
N ARG A 489 -7.38 46.57 -1.17
CA ARG A 489 -6.35 47.55 -1.62
C ARG A 489 -5.09 46.88 -2.22
N ALA A 490 -4.84 45.62 -1.88
CA ALA A 490 -3.70 44.82 -2.34
C ALA A 490 -3.96 44.11 -3.69
N ALA A 491 -5.20 43.72 -4.00
CA ALA A 491 -5.54 42.95 -5.21
C ALA A 491 -5.49 43.76 -6.53
N ARG A 492 -5.09 45.01 -6.51
CA ARG A 492 -4.95 45.86 -7.70
C ARG A 492 -3.72 45.56 -8.56
N ARG A 493 -2.84 44.65 -8.16
CA ARG A 493 -1.65 44.28 -8.92
C ARG A 493 -1.79 42.89 -9.53
N ARG A 494 -2.42 42.85 -10.73
CA ARG A 494 -2.42 41.78 -11.74
C ARG A 494 -3.12 40.49 -11.39
N CYS A 495 -4.30 40.29 -12.02
CA CYS A 495 -4.77 38.98 -12.42
C CYS A 495 -3.87 38.51 -13.59
N THR A 496 -3.03 37.51 -13.38
CA THR A 496 -2.35 36.76 -14.44
C THR A 496 -2.88 35.35 -14.48
#